data_006cadea07882ff4f31d1c6d7f6d3ee2
#
_entry.id   006cadea07882ff4f31d1c6d7f6d3ee2
#
_cell.length_a   1.000
_cell.length_b   1.000
_cell.length_c   1.000
_cell.angle_alpha   90.00
_cell.angle_beta   90.00
_cell.angle_gamma   90.00
#
_symmetry.space_group_name_H-M   'P 1'
#
loop_
_entity.id
_entity.type
_entity.pdbx_description
1 polymer ?
#
loop_
_entity_poly.entity_id
_entity_poly.type
_entity_poly.pdbx_seq_one_letter_code
_entity_poly.pdbx_strand_id
1 'polypeptide(L)'
;MSNFASGKKAQAISDRSGLAFPYNEMVKEWNGSFVHTSEFEAKHPQLEPQPHKADAQALRDARPDRTETSVPNLLKTDSFKTGSASSSAITVTEKTHGRSSSDTVRFYDAVGFDGITAANINLAAGYTITVVDTDSYTFTVSTDTATTGNINGGGFRSYAGPATIVA
;
A
#
# COMPACT_ATOMS: atom_id res chain seq x y z
N MET A 1 41.36 25.05 36.76
CA MET A 1 40.60 23.92 36.16
C MET A 1 39.32 24.49 35.57
N SER A 2 39.19 24.43 34.26
CA SER A 2 37.96 24.85 33.60
C SER A 2 36.82 23.90 34.02
N ASN A 3 35.89 24.38 34.79
CA ASN A 3 34.66 23.65 35.13
C ASN A 3 33.78 23.58 33.88
N PHE A 4 33.91 22.52 33.10
CA PHE A 4 32.92 22.23 32.10
C PHE A 4 31.63 21.86 32.80
N ALA A 5 30.59 22.69 32.61
CA ALA A 5 29.28 22.42 33.15
C ALA A 5 28.73 21.12 32.53
N SER A 6 28.45 20.11 33.35
CA SER A 6 27.89 18.83 32.95
C SER A 6 26.78 18.41 33.92
N GLY A 7 25.80 17.65 33.46
CA GLY A 7 24.66 17.22 34.25
C GLY A 7 23.86 18.39 34.82
N LYS A 8 23.64 18.42 36.13
CA LYS A 8 22.89 19.48 36.82
C LYS A 8 23.47 20.91 36.69
N LYS A 9 24.75 21.02 36.32
CA LYS A 9 25.46 22.31 36.14
C LYS A 9 25.64 22.68 34.67
N ALA A 10 25.05 21.93 33.76
CA ALA A 10 25.07 22.24 32.35
C ALA A 10 24.36 23.58 32.10
N GLN A 11 24.92 24.37 31.22
CA GLN A 11 24.37 25.67 30.81
C GLN A 11 24.06 25.64 29.33
N ALA A 12 23.04 26.38 28.92
CA ALA A 12 22.67 26.63 27.54
C ALA A 12 22.52 28.14 27.33
N ILE A 13 22.69 28.58 26.10
CA ILE A 13 22.49 29.97 25.70
C ILE A 13 21.05 30.12 25.24
N SER A 14 20.33 31.12 25.75
CA SER A 14 19.00 31.46 25.29
C SER A 14 19.06 32.07 23.90
N ASP A 15 18.23 31.58 22.98
CA ASP A 15 18.13 32.12 21.62
C ASP A 15 17.54 33.53 21.58
N ARG A 16 16.92 33.99 22.66
CA ARG A 16 16.28 35.30 22.73
C ARG A 16 17.25 36.36 23.26
N SER A 17 17.86 36.11 24.40
CA SER A 17 18.79 37.10 25.05
C SER A 17 20.26 36.88 24.76
N GLY A 18 20.66 35.69 24.31
CA GLY A 18 22.06 35.30 24.16
C GLY A 18 22.78 35.07 25.50
N LEU A 19 22.08 35.08 26.63
CA LEU A 19 22.64 34.82 27.93
C LEU A 19 22.67 33.32 28.25
N ALA A 20 23.64 32.92 29.08
CA ALA A 20 23.79 31.55 29.52
C ALA A 20 22.94 31.30 30.79
N PHE A 21 22.08 30.33 30.73
CA PHE A 21 21.19 29.88 31.83
C PHE A 21 21.39 28.39 32.13
N PRO A 22 21.00 27.90 33.33
CA PRO A 22 21.00 26.49 33.63
C PRO A 22 20.16 25.71 32.63
N TYR A 23 20.69 24.62 32.08
CA TYR A 23 20.01 23.84 31.04
C TYR A 23 18.64 23.29 31.47
N ASN A 24 18.48 22.94 32.75
CA ASN A 24 17.24 22.42 33.30
C ASN A 24 16.11 23.49 33.44
N GLU A 25 16.45 24.77 33.30
CA GLU A 25 15.48 25.87 33.31
C GLU A 25 15.15 26.37 31.89
N MET A 26 15.71 25.72 30.88
CA MET A 26 15.47 26.05 29.48
C MET A 26 14.25 25.32 28.94
N VAL A 27 13.45 26.01 28.14
CA VAL A 27 12.21 25.52 27.55
C VAL A 27 12.19 25.81 26.05
N LYS A 28 11.64 24.91 25.26
CA LYS A 28 11.45 25.12 23.83
C LYS A 28 10.15 25.81 23.55
N GLU A 29 10.18 26.95 22.87
CA GLU A 29 8.99 27.69 22.44
C GLU A 29 8.29 27.06 21.23
N TRP A 30 7.10 27.55 20.94
CA TRP A 30 6.26 27.13 19.80
C TRP A 30 6.90 27.38 18.42
N ASN A 31 7.79 28.39 18.33
CA ASN A 31 8.56 28.74 17.11
C ASN A 31 9.82 27.89 16.95
N GLY A 32 10.15 27.05 17.94
CA GLY A 32 11.34 26.20 17.96
C GLY A 32 12.53 26.80 18.71
N SER A 33 12.48 28.06 19.14
CA SER A 33 13.54 28.71 19.93
C SER A 33 13.70 28.06 21.30
N PHE A 34 14.94 27.97 21.76
CA PHE A 34 15.28 27.41 23.06
C PHE A 34 15.63 28.55 24.00
N VAL A 35 14.73 28.84 24.95
CA VAL A 35 14.79 30.01 25.81
C VAL A 35 14.68 29.64 27.29
N HIS A 36 15.13 30.55 28.17
CA HIS A 36 14.92 30.39 29.59
C HIS A 36 13.45 30.58 29.97
N THR A 37 12.98 29.93 31.04
CA THR A 37 11.59 30.00 31.51
C THR A 37 11.09 31.43 31.80
N SER A 38 11.99 32.36 32.22
CA SER A 38 11.63 33.77 32.42
C SER A 38 11.40 34.54 31.10
N GLU A 39 11.89 34.01 29.99
CA GLU A 39 11.80 34.62 28.66
C GLU A 39 10.75 33.91 27.81
N PHE A 40 10.13 32.86 28.34
CA PHE A 40 9.16 32.02 27.61
C PHE A 40 7.90 32.82 27.24
N GLU A 41 7.55 32.72 25.97
CA GLU A 41 6.34 33.32 25.42
C GLU A 41 5.40 32.24 24.88
N ALA A 42 4.20 32.17 25.42
CA ALA A 42 3.18 31.26 24.96
C ALA A 42 2.69 31.64 23.56
N LYS A 43 2.42 30.67 22.73
CA LYS A 43 1.83 30.88 21.40
C LYS A 43 0.50 31.62 21.53
N HIS A 44 0.36 32.71 20.78
CA HIS A 44 -0.92 33.44 20.76
C HIS A 44 -2.01 32.58 20.10
N PRO A 45 -3.22 32.48 20.69
CA PRO A 45 -4.30 31.63 20.16
C PRO A 45 -4.71 31.91 18.72
N GLN A 46 -4.54 33.17 18.26
CA GLN A 46 -4.83 33.54 16.86
C GLN A 46 -3.86 32.90 15.84
N LEU A 47 -2.70 32.43 16.27
CA LEU A 47 -1.73 31.75 15.41
C LEU A 47 -2.05 30.27 15.22
N GLU A 48 -3.06 29.75 15.93
CA GLU A 48 -3.55 28.40 15.71
C GLU A 48 -4.70 28.40 14.72
N PRO A 49 -4.67 27.50 13.71
CA PRO A 49 -5.78 27.41 12.78
C PRO A 49 -7.06 27.04 13.54
N GLN A 50 -8.13 27.78 13.29
CA GLN A 50 -9.44 27.50 13.88
C GLN A 50 -9.99 26.20 13.27
N PRO A 51 -10.38 25.20 14.07
CA PRO A 51 -10.95 23.96 13.57
C PRO A 51 -12.36 24.25 13.00
N HIS A 52 -12.47 24.29 11.68
CA HIS A 52 -13.76 24.33 11.00
C HIS A 52 -14.28 22.92 10.77
N LYS A 53 -15.52 22.64 11.22
CA LYS A 53 -16.15 21.32 11.07
C LYS A 53 -16.33 20.86 9.61
N ALA A 54 -16.29 21.80 8.67
CA ALA A 54 -16.50 21.55 7.25
C ALA A 54 -15.25 21.73 6.39
N ASP A 55 -14.10 22.09 6.98
CA ASP A 55 -12.88 22.40 6.23
C ASP A 55 -11.75 21.46 6.65
N ALA A 56 -11.42 20.53 5.76
CA ALA A 56 -10.31 19.59 5.94
C ALA A 56 -8.93 20.28 5.98
N GLN A 57 -8.81 21.50 5.49
CA GLN A 57 -7.58 22.29 5.53
C GLN A 57 -7.24 22.80 6.94
N ALA A 58 -8.23 22.84 7.84
CA ALA A 58 -8.04 23.22 9.24
C ALA A 58 -7.42 22.10 10.10
N LEU A 59 -7.17 20.94 9.56
CA LEU A 59 -6.52 19.84 10.26
C LEU A 59 -5.02 20.12 10.41
N ARG A 60 -4.55 20.22 11.65
CA ARG A 60 -3.15 20.50 11.97
C ARG A 60 -2.19 19.42 11.49
N ASP A 61 -2.60 18.16 11.57
CA ASP A 61 -1.81 16.98 11.22
C ASP A 61 -2.66 16.03 10.36
N ALA A 62 -3.15 16.55 9.23
CA ALA A 62 -3.92 15.74 8.30
C ALA A 62 -3.05 14.59 7.76
N ARG A 63 -3.44 13.38 8.12
CA ARG A 63 -2.89 12.14 7.56
C ARG A 63 -4.03 11.41 6.87
N PRO A 64 -4.36 11.80 5.63
CA PRO A 64 -5.38 11.10 4.87
C PRO A 64 -4.94 9.65 4.66
N ASP A 65 -5.91 8.76 4.69
CA ASP A 65 -5.68 7.37 4.36
C ASP A 65 -5.16 7.27 2.92
N ARG A 66 -4.08 6.55 2.74
CA ARG A 66 -3.44 6.43 1.43
C ARG A 66 -4.11 5.29 0.67
N THR A 67 -5.04 5.66 -0.20
CA THR A 67 -5.64 4.69 -1.12
C THR A 67 -4.68 4.50 -2.30
N GLU A 68 -3.85 3.49 -2.25
CA GLU A 68 -3.07 3.07 -3.40
C GLU A 68 -3.90 2.12 -4.24
N THR A 69 -3.93 2.37 -5.55
CA THR A 69 -4.47 1.39 -6.50
C THR A 69 -3.55 0.18 -6.47
N SER A 70 -4.09 -0.99 -6.14
CA SER A 70 -3.28 -2.21 -6.12
C SER A 70 -2.76 -2.52 -7.54
N VAL A 71 -1.46 -2.79 -7.62
CA VAL A 71 -0.75 -3.06 -8.86
C VAL A 71 -0.97 -4.53 -9.26
N PRO A 72 -1.22 -4.85 -10.55
CA PRO A 72 -1.30 -6.23 -11.00
C PRO A 72 0.05 -6.94 -10.84
N ASN A 73 0.04 -8.19 -10.40
CA ASN A 73 1.23 -9.03 -10.27
C ASN A 73 1.60 -9.64 -11.62
N LEU A 74 2.88 -9.55 -12.00
CA LEU A 74 3.40 -10.26 -13.14
C LEU A 74 3.44 -11.76 -12.84
N LEU A 75 2.78 -12.56 -13.68
CA LEU A 75 2.80 -14.00 -13.60
C LEU A 75 4.07 -14.57 -14.28
N LYS A 76 4.40 -15.81 -13.94
CA LYS A 76 5.44 -16.54 -14.67
C LYS A 76 5.00 -16.84 -16.10
N THR A 77 5.96 -17.15 -16.97
CA THR A 77 5.69 -17.63 -18.32
C THR A 77 4.79 -18.87 -18.25
N ASP A 78 3.74 -18.87 -19.08
CA ASP A 78 2.79 -19.98 -19.22
C ASP A 78 2.19 -20.46 -17.89
N SER A 79 1.78 -19.49 -17.04
CA SER A 79 1.20 -19.74 -15.72
C SER A 79 -0.21 -20.27 -15.73
N PHE A 80 -0.90 -20.25 -16.87
CA PHE A 80 -2.23 -20.79 -17.03
C PHE A 80 -2.16 -22.24 -17.49
N LYS A 81 -3.00 -23.08 -16.96
CA LYS A 81 -3.14 -24.48 -17.35
C LYS A 81 -4.59 -24.82 -17.58
N THR A 82 -4.93 -25.34 -18.76
CA THR A 82 -6.27 -25.83 -19.03
C THR A 82 -6.58 -27.11 -18.26
N GLY A 83 -7.85 -27.31 -17.94
CA GLY A 83 -8.35 -28.59 -17.41
C GLY A 83 -8.23 -29.72 -18.46
N SER A 84 -9.04 -30.77 -18.31
CA SER A 84 -9.16 -31.82 -19.35
C SER A 84 -9.75 -31.27 -20.64
N ALA A 85 -9.65 -32.02 -21.73
CA ALA A 85 -10.29 -31.66 -23.01
C ALA A 85 -11.78 -31.35 -22.79
N SER A 86 -12.27 -30.33 -23.49
CA SER A 86 -13.63 -29.78 -23.38
C SER A 86 -13.95 -29.11 -22.01
N SER A 87 -12.96 -28.91 -21.14
CA SER A 87 -13.13 -28.17 -19.90
C SER A 87 -12.99 -26.67 -20.12
N SER A 88 -13.83 -25.88 -19.46
CA SER A 88 -13.71 -24.41 -19.39
C SER A 88 -12.94 -23.93 -18.16
N ALA A 89 -12.51 -24.85 -17.28
CA ALA A 89 -11.74 -24.52 -16.10
C ALA A 89 -10.26 -24.30 -16.42
N ILE A 90 -9.67 -23.25 -15.86
CA ILE A 90 -8.25 -22.89 -15.98
C ILE A 90 -7.67 -22.79 -14.58
N THR A 91 -6.54 -23.43 -14.37
CA THR A 91 -5.72 -23.30 -13.17
C THR A 91 -4.64 -22.26 -13.43
N VAL A 92 -4.47 -21.32 -12.50
CA VAL A 92 -3.41 -20.30 -12.54
C VAL A 92 -2.39 -20.62 -11.46
N THR A 93 -1.12 -20.55 -11.81
CA THR A 93 -0.01 -20.63 -10.87
C THR A 93 0.52 -19.24 -10.58
N GLU A 94 0.25 -18.72 -9.38
CA GLU A 94 0.71 -17.43 -8.88
C GLU A 94 1.31 -17.65 -7.50
N LYS A 95 2.62 -17.53 -7.39
CA LYS A 95 3.36 -17.88 -6.18
C LYS A 95 2.99 -16.98 -5.01
N THR A 96 2.59 -17.56 -3.87
CA THR A 96 2.25 -16.85 -2.62
C THR A 96 1.22 -15.74 -2.86
N HIS A 97 0.15 -16.07 -3.59
CA HIS A 97 -0.81 -15.09 -4.11
C HIS A 97 -1.64 -14.37 -3.02
N GLY A 98 -1.77 -14.92 -1.82
CA GLY A 98 -2.50 -14.31 -0.72
C GLY A 98 -3.99 -14.04 -0.97
N ARG A 99 -4.57 -14.65 -2.02
CA ARG A 99 -5.98 -14.50 -2.41
C ARG A 99 -6.87 -15.49 -1.65
N SER A 100 -8.15 -15.16 -1.56
CA SER A 100 -9.17 -16.02 -0.96
C SER A 100 -10.15 -16.53 -2.01
N SER A 101 -10.78 -17.67 -1.75
CA SER A 101 -11.86 -18.14 -2.61
C SER A 101 -13.02 -17.14 -2.63
N SER A 102 -13.60 -16.92 -3.79
CA SER A 102 -14.58 -15.89 -4.12
C SER A 102 -14.04 -14.50 -4.42
N ASP A 103 -12.73 -14.26 -4.33
CA ASP A 103 -12.13 -13.05 -4.84
C ASP A 103 -12.33 -12.93 -6.35
N THR A 104 -12.46 -11.69 -6.85
CA THR A 104 -12.51 -11.41 -8.29
C THR A 104 -11.12 -10.99 -8.78
N VAL A 105 -10.57 -11.75 -9.72
CA VAL A 105 -9.26 -11.48 -10.34
C VAL A 105 -9.44 -11.14 -11.81
N ARG A 106 -8.78 -10.07 -12.26
CA ARG A 106 -8.72 -9.70 -13.66
C ARG A 106 -7.34 -10.00 -14.23
N PHE A 107 -7.30 -10.65 -15.38
CA PHE A 107 -6.07 -10.93 -16.09
C PHE A 107 -5.82 -9.90 -17.18
N TYR A 108 -4.54 -9.65 -17.49
CA TYR A 108 -4.09 -8.71 -18.51
C TYR A 108 -3.00 -9.35 -19.33
N ASP A 109 -2.94 -9.00 -20.61
CA ASP A 109 -1.91 -9.39 -21.58
C ASP A 109 -1.69 -10.91 -21.70
N ALA A 110 -2.63 -11.72 -21.24
CA ALA A 110 -2.58 -13.16 -21.45
C ALA A 110 -2.85 -13.48 -22.92
N VAL A 111 -2.07 -14.39 -23.47
CA VAL A 111 -2.19 -14.90 -24.84
C VAL A 111 -3.13 -16.10 -24.85
N GLY A 112 -3.96 -16.21 -25.90
CA GLY A 112 -4.85 -17.37 -26.07
C GLY A 112 -4.06 -18.66 -26.30
N PHE A 113 -4.55 -19.77 -25.77
CA PHE A 113 -3.93 -21.08 -25.89
C PHE A 113 -4.98 -22.19 -25.77
N ASP A 114 -4.70 -23.35 -26.33
CA ASP A 114 -5.51 -24.58 -26.24
C ASP A 114 -7.01 -24.36 -26.51
N GLY A 115 -7.36 -23.55 -27.52
CA GLY A 115 -8.76 -23.27 -27.87
C GLY A 115 -9.41 -22.15 -27.06
N ILE A 116 -8.76 -21.63 -26.04
CA ILE A 116 -9.24 -20.51 -25.24
C ILE A 116 -8.68 -19.21 -25.81
N THR A 117 -9.54 -18.26 -26.11
CA THR A 117 -9.15 -16.98 -26.73
C THR A 117 -8.58 -16.01 -25.69
N ALA A 118 -7.64 -15.17 -26.11
CA ALA A 118 -7.08 -14.12 -25.25
C ALA A 118 -8.16 -13.16 -24.70
N ALA A 119 -9.20 -12.86 -25.50
CA ALA A 119 -10.29 -11.99 -25.10
C ALA A 119 -11.07 -12.56 -23.90
N ASN A 120 -11.27 -13.89 -23.88
CA ASN A 120 -11.95 -14.55 -22.78
C ASN A 120 -11.08 -14.71 -21.55
N ILE A 121 -9.75 -14.79 -21.66
CA ILE A 121 -8.86 -14.77 -20.48
C ILE A 121 -8.80 -13.37 -19.88
N ASN A 122 -8.64 -12.34 -20.73
CA ASN A 122 -8.47 -10.95 -20.33
C ASN A 122 -9.81 -10.19 -20.11
N LEU A 123 -10.83 -10.87 -19.62
CA LEU A 123 -12.16 -10.31 -19.42
C LEU A 123 -12.12 -9.10 -18.48
N ALA A 124 -12.69 -7.96 -18.92
CA ALA A 124 -12.65 -6.71 -18.17
C ALA A 124 -13.34 -6.78 -16.79
N ALA A 125 -14.39 -7.60 -16.68
CA ALA A 125 -15.09 -7.83 -15.43
C ALA A 125 -14.30 -8.71 -14.42
N GLY A 126 -13.25 -9.40 -14.89
CA GLY A 126 -12.52 -10.38 -14.10
C GLY A 126 -13.30 -11.69 -13.90
N TYR A 127 -12.71 -12.57 -13.12
CA TYR A 127 -13.24 -13.90 -12.80
C TYR A 127 -13.25 -14.13 -11.30
N THR A 128 -14.33 -14.70 -10.81
CA THR A 128 -14.37 -15.23 -9.45
C THR A 128 -13.49 -16.48 -9.39
N ILE A 129 -12.59 -16.52 -8.42
CA ILE A 129 -11.62 -17.60 -8.28
C ILE A 129 -11.98 -18.57 -7.16
N THR A 130 -11.48 -19.80 -7.28
CA THR A 130 -11.47 -20.79 -6.22
C THR A 130 -10.02 -21.15 -5.91
N VAL A 131 -9.57 -20.91 -4.69
CA VAL A 131 -8.22 -21.21 -4.25
C VAL A 131 -8.03 -22.71 -4.10
N VAL A 132 -6.98 -23.26 -4.68
CA VAL A 132 -6.58 -24.66 -4.59
C VAL A 132 -5.51 -24.84 -3.50
N ASP A 133 -4.48 -24.01 -3.55
CA ASP A 133 -3.39 -23.98 -2.57
C ASP A 133 -2.79 -22.56 -2.48
N THR A 134 -1.68 -22.40 -1.73
CA THR A 134 -0.98 -21.12 -1.53
C THR A 134 -0.43 -20.50 -2.82
N ASP A 135 -0.21 -21.30 -3.84
CA ASP A 135 0.46 -20.92 -5.09
C ASP A 135 -0.44 -21.09 -6.31
N SER A 136 -1.68 -21.58 -6.15
CA SER A 136 -2.57 -21.82 -7.28
C SER A 136 -4.04 -21.64 -6.95
N TYR A 137 -4.80 -21.20 -7.94
CA TYR A 137 -6.24 -21.06 -7.91
C TYR A 137 -6.86 -21.36 -9.28
N THR A 138 -8.15 -21.60 -9.33
CA THR A 138 -8.88 -21.90 -10.56
C THR A 138 -9.95 -20.85 -10.83
N PHE A 139 -10.24 -20.64 -12.12
CA PHE A 139 -11.41 -19.90 -12.60
C PHE A 139 -12.02 -20.59 -13.82
N THR A 140 -13.21 -20.18 -14.21
CA THR A 140 -13.94 -20.78 -15.35
C THR A 140 -14.25 -19.71 -16.38
N VAL A 141 -13.88 -19.95 -17.65
CA VAL A 141 -14.28 -19.11 -18.77
C VAL A 141 -15.69 -19.48 -19.24
N SER A 142 -16.46 -18.50 -19.74
CA SER A 142 -17.87 -18.69 -20.01
C SER A 142 -18.19 -19.33 -21.36
N THR A 143 -17.34 -19.15 -22.38
CA THR A 143 -17.66 -19.50 -23.78
C THR A 143 -16.68 -20.45 -24.43
N ASP A 144 -15.41 -20.45 -24.00
CA ASP A 144 -14.38 -21.28 -24.60
C ASP A 144 -14.11 -22.55 -23.77
N THR A 145 -13.65 -23.58 -24.45
CA THR A 145 -13.26 -24.86 -23.83
C THR A 145 -11.89 -25.30 -24.34
N ALA A 146 -11.16 -26.01 -23.52
CA ALA A 146 -9.89 -26.60 -23.89
C ALA A 146 -10.04 -27.59 -25.03
N THR A 147 -9.22 -27.46 -26.07
CA THR A 147 -9.23 -28.38 -27.21
C THR A 147 -8.53 -29.70 -26.85
N THR A 148 -7.33 -29.61 -26.30
CA THR A 148 -6.50 -30.79 -25.97
C THR A 148 -6.57 -31.11 -24.49
N GLY A 149 -6.57 -30.08 -23.65
CA GLY A 149 -6.55 -30.18 -22.20
C GLY A 149 -5.16 -30.42 -21.59
N ASN A 150 -5.00 -30.02 -20.34
CA ASN A 150 -3.76 -30.09 -19.56
C ASN A 150 -2.56 -29.38 -20.22
N ILE A 151 -2.80 -28.35 -21.03
CA ILE A 151 -1.79 -27.54 -21.69
C ILE A 151 -1.48 -26.30 -20.86
N ASN A 152 -0.21 -25.97 -20.71
CA ASN A 152 0.23 -24.71 -20.14
C ASN A 152 0.28 -23.64 -21.22
N GLY A 153 -0.04 -22.39 -20.86
CA GLY A 153 -0.04 -21.27 -21.78
C GLY A 153 -0.30 -19.95 -21.09
N GLY A 154 -0.74 -18.94 -21.86
CA GLY A 154 -0.98 -17.59 -21.37
C GLY A 154 0.17 -16.62 -21.71
N GLY A 155 1.31 -17.13 -22.20
CA GLY A 155 2.43 -16.32 -22.66
C GLY A 155 3.37 -15.86 -21.54
N PHE A 156 4.30 -14.98 -21.90
CA PHE A 156 5.41 -14.56 -21.01
C PHE A 156 5.18 -13.24 -20.28
N ARG A 157 4.09 -12.52 -20.57
CA ARG A 157 3.79 -11.18 -20.00
C ARG A 157 2.37 -11.06 -19.48
N SER A 158 1.85 -12.11 -18.91
CA SER A 158 0.51 -12.07 -18.30
C SER A 158 0.59 -11.52 -16.87
N TYR A 159 -0.44 -10.76 -16.49
CA TYR A 159 -0.57 -10.18 -15.15
C TYR A 159 -1.90 -10.62 -14.53
N ALA A 160 -1.86 -10.85 -13.22
CA ALA A 160 -3.06 -11.01 -12.40
C ALA A 160 -3.34 -9.72 -11.65
N GLY A 161 -4.47 -9.09 -11.95
CA GLY A 161 -4.88 -7.82 -11.36
C GLY A 161 -5.30 -7.95 -9.90
N PRO A 162 -5.60 -6.80 -9.24
CA PRO A 162 -5.92 -6.78 -7.83
C PRO A 162 -7.12 -7.68 -7.55
N ALA A 163 -7.02 -8.45 -6.50
CA ALA A 163 -8.16 -9.09 -5.91
C ALA A 163 -9.08 -7.98 -5.38
N THR A 164 -10.34 -7.95 -5.82
CA THR A 164 -11.36 -7.20 -5.09
C THR A 164 -11.65 -8.04 -3.85
N ILE A 165 -11.06 -7.66 -2.72
CA ILE A 165 -11.39 -8.26 -1.44
C ILE A 165 -12.83 -7.85 -1.16
N VAL A 166 -13.74 -8.81 -1.22
CA VAL A 166 -15.11 -8.62 -0.73
C VAL A 166 -14.99 -8.65 0.79
N ALA A 167 -15.08 -7.46 1.41
CA ALA A 167 -15.08 -7.30 2.87
C ALA A 167 -16.36 -7.87 3.50
#